data_3444731f953eed1c91e92c11046c0f9e
#
_entry.id   3444731f953eed1c91e92c11046c0f9e
#
_cell.length_a   1.000
_cell.length_b   1.000
_cell.length_c   1.000
_cell.angle_alpha   90.00
_cell.angle_beta   90.00
_cell.angle_gamma   90.00
#
_symmetry.space_group_name_H-M   'P 1'
#
loop_
_entity.id
_entity.type
_entity.pdbx_description
1 polymer ?
#
loop_
_entity_poly.entity_id
_entity_poly.type
_entity_poly.pdbx_seq_one_letter_code
_entity_poly.pdbx_strand_id
1 'polypeptide(L)'
;VKISRYATKRSGIICFDNAFHGRTQLAMSLTSKIKPYKLNFGPFVPEIYRMPYAYCYRCPFNLKYPSCETACADYLEEFFIGNVAPENTAAVIAEPIQGEGGFITPPPEYFPKLQKICAKYDISLIIDEIQSGAGRTGKFFAIEHWGVEPDIITLAKSFAGGMPLSAVIGRKELMEAPHVGGLGGTYGGNPLSCRAALAVLEILFDDGLLKTAQSLGEILLERFTSLQKDHEIIGEVRGKGPMLGLELVQDRITKEPATEKAKKLVQLCYEKGLFILSCGNYGNIIRTLMPLVITTEELDKGLSILEESFYEVEKQ
;
A
#
# COMPACT_ATOMS: atom_id res chain seq x y z
N VAL A 1 -16.05 -2.07 4.35
CA VAL A 1 -16.87 -0.93 4.80
C VAL A 1 -18.34 -1.32 5.05
N LYS A 2 -19.10 -1.85 4.06
CA LYS A 2 -20.51 -2.25 4.26
C LYS A 2 -20.67 -3.19 5.45
N ILE A 3 -19.80 -4.19 5.57
CA ILE A 3 -19.80 -5.18 6.64
C ILE A 3 -19.65 -4.49 8.00
N SER A 4 -18.62 -3.67 8.16
CA SER A 4 -18.35 -2.96 9.42
C SER A 4 -19.49 -2.03 9.82
N ARG A 5 -20.01 -1.21 8.88
CA ARG A 5 -21.17 -0.34 9.13
C ARG A 5 -22.39 -1.15 9.55
N TYR A 6 -22.62 -2.30 8.91
CA TYR A 6 -23.78 -3.14 9.24
C TYR A 6 -23.63 -3.80 10.63
N ALA A 7 -22.46 -4.37 10.93
CA ALA A 7 -22.19 -5.06 12.18
C ALA A 7 -22.21 -4.11 13.38
N THR A 8 -21.56 -2.94 13.26
CA THR A 8 -21.42 -1.98 14.37
C THR A 8 -22.61 -1.02 14.51
N LYS A 9 -23.46 -0.89 13.48
CA LYS A 9 -24.51 0.17 13.35
C LYS A 9 -23.95 1.59 13.40
N ARG A 10 -22.65 1.76 13.12
CA ARG A 10 -21.95 3.05 13.06
C ARG A 10 -21.68 3.43 11.60
N SER A 11 -21.59 4.72 11.27
CA SER A 11 -21.45 5.21 9.90
C SER A 11 -20.04 5.68 9.55
N GLY A 12 -19.29 6.18 10.50
CA GLY A 12 -17.98 6.78 10.29
C GLY A 12 -16.92 5.77 9.84
N ILE A 13 -16.12 6.14 8.85
CA ILE A 13 -14.95 5.40 8.40
C ILE A 13 -13.76 6.34 8.40
N ILE A 14 -12.69 5.95 9.09
CA ILE A 14 -11.42 6.68 9.05
C ILE A 14 -10.52 6.04 8.02
N CYS A 15 -9.95 6.84 7.14
CA CYS A 15 -8.93 6.47 6.16
C CYS A 15 -7.75 7.44 6.24
N PHE A 16 -6.73 7.24 5.40
CA PHE A 16 -5.47 7.97 5.55
C PHE A 16 -5.14 8.84 4.32
N ASP A 17 -4.33 9.88 4.55
CA ASP A 17 -3.68 10.61 3.47
C ASP A 17 -2.79 9.67 2.66
N ASN A 18 -2.61 9.97 1.39
CA ASN A 18 -1.89 9.18 0.38
C ASN A 18 -2.54 7.82 0.05
N ALA A 19 -3.61 7.40 0.73
CA ALA A 19 -4.25 6.11 0.48
C ALA A 19 -4.91 6.01 -0.90
N PHE A 20 -4.96 4.78 -1.44
CA PHE A 20 -5.70 4.42 -2.64
C PHE A 20 -6.50 3.14 -2.42
N HIS A 21 -7.82 3.26 -2.40
CA HIS A 21 -8.72 2.12 -2.15
C HIS A 21 -9.62 1.78 -3.36
N GLY A 22 -9.39 2.40 -4.51
CA GLY A 22 -10.10 2.12 -5.75
C GLY A 22 -10.80 3.31 -6.38
N ARG A 23 -11.64 3.03 -7.40
CA ARG A 23 -12.26 4.04 -8.28
C ARG A 23 -13.79 3.99 -8.31
N THR A 24 -14.45 3.08 -7.58
CA THR A 24 -15.90 3.12 -7.39
C THR A 24 -16.25 4.26 -6.42
N GLN A 25 -17.50 4.71 -6.39
CA GLN A 25 -17.91 5.89 -5.62
C GLN A 25 -17.46 5.87 -4.15
N LEU A 26 -17.68 4.75 -3.45
CA LEU A 26 -17.21 4.60 -2.07
C LEU A 26 -15.68 4.52 -1.99
N ALA A 27 -15.05 3.75 -2.86
CA ALA A 27 -13.60 3.60 -2.87
C ALA A 27 -12.88 4.91 -3.22
N MET A 28 -13.42 5.73 -4.16
CA MET A 28 -12.92 7.09 -4.41
C MET A 28 -13.04 8.00 -3.19
N SER A 29 -14.10 7.84 -2.39
CA SER A 29 -14.26 8.62 -1.16
C SER A 29 -13.14 8.33 -0.16
N LEU A 30 -12.67 7.08 -0.09
CA LEU A 30 -11.54 6.63 0.73
C LEU A 30 -10.19 6.99 0.11
N THR A 31 -10.08 7.07 -1.22
CA THR A 31 -8.84 7.43 -1.93
C THR A 31 -8.47 8.89 -1.68
N SER A 32 -7.18 9.17 -1.47
CA SER A 32 -6.68 10.51 -1.10
C SER A 32 -6.50 11.43 -2.31
N LYS A 33 -5.66 11.02 -3.27
CA LYS A 33 -5.18 11.88 -4.37
C LYS A 33 -6.32 12.36 -5.27
N ILE A 34 -6.40 13.68 -5.51
CA ILE A 34 -7.44 14.29 -6.33
C ILE A 34 -7.25 13.96 -7.82
N LYS A 35 -6.11 14.35 -8.40
CA LYS A 35 -5.75 13.97 -9.78
C LYS A 35 -4.83 12.73 -9.75
N PRO A 36 -5.11 11.71 -10.56
CA PRO A 36 -6.15 11.59 -11.60
C PRO A 36 -7.47 10.96 -11.13
N TYR A 37 -7.68 10.73 -9.81
CA TYR A 37 -8.72 9.79 -9.34
C TYR A 37 -10.08 10.42 -9.04
N LYS A 38 -10.13 11.65 -8.52
CA LYS A 38 -11.33 12.23 -7.90
C LYS A 38 -11.87 13.50 -8.57
N LEU A 39 -11.03 14.20 -9.34
CA LEU A 39 -11.41 15.50 -9.92
C LEU A 39 -12.65 15.34 -10.80
N ASN A 40 -13.69 16.12 -10.50
CA ASN A 40 -14.99 16.16 -11.19
C ASN A 40 -15.84 14.87 -11.10
N PHE A 41 -15.53 13.95 -10.17
CA PHE A 41 -16.31 12.73 -9.96
C PHE A 41 -17.20 12.75 -8.70
N GLY A 42 -17.30 13.90 -8.02
CA GLY A 42 -18.21 14.06 -6.87
C GLY A 42 -19.70 14.11 -7.28
N PRO A 43 -20.62 14.08 -6.30
CA PRO A 43 -20.37 14.08 -4.86
C PRO A 43 -19.85 12.73 -4.34
N PHE A 44 -19.08 12.78 -3.24
CA PHE A 44 -18.52 11.59 -2.60
C PHE A 44 -19.43 11.08 -1.48
N VAL A 45 -19.19 9.84 -1.04
CA VAL A 45 -19.93 9.20 0.05
C VAL A 45 -19.64 9.93 1.36
N PRO A 46 -20.67 10.28 2.16
CA PRO A 46 -20.49 10.94 3.46
C PRO A 46 -19.91 9.99 4.52
N GLU A 47 -19.57 10.57 5.68
CA GLU A 47 -19.02 9.88 6.84
C GLU A 47 -17.68 9.19 6.56
N ILE A 48 -16.85 9.79 5.72
CA ILE A 48 -15.46 9.41 5.46
C ILE A 48 -14.56 10.50 6.03
N TYR A 49 -13.76 10.14 7.00
CA TYR A 49 -12.84 11.00 7.73
C TYR A 49 -11.41 10.63 7.39
N ARG A 50 -10.57 11.62 7.18
CA ARG A 50 -9.20 11.40 6.71
C ARG A 50 -8.20 11.97 7.69
N MET A 51 -7.21 11.16 8.07
CA MET A 51 -6.12 11.56 8.94
C MET A 51 -4.74 11.29 8.30
N PRO A 52 -3.68 11.95 8.80
CA PRO A 52 -2.32 11.69 8.34
C PRO A 52 -1.90 10.21 8.54
N TYR A 53 -1.09 9.70 7.59
CA TYR A 53 -0.47 8.37 7.67
C TYR A 53 0.97 8.48 8.18
N ALA A 54 1.54 7.36 8.67
CA ALA A 54 2.93 7.30 9.10
C ALA A 54 3.90 7.34 7.91
N TYR A 55 4.30 8.53 7.52
CA TYR A 55 5.29 8.77 6.47
C TYR A 55 6.56 9.39 7.07
N CYS A 56 7.45 8.56 7.63
CA CYS A 56 8.61 9.04 8.40
C CYS A 56 9.54 9.95 7.60
N TYR A 57 9.76 9.66 6.31
CA TYR A 57 10.60 10.51 5.45
C TYR A 57 10.01 11.91 5.25
N ARG A 58 8.68 12.04 5.14
CA ARG A 58 7.93 13.30 5.05
C ARG A 58 6.90 13.39 6.18
N CYS A 59 7.38 13.36 7.42
CA CYS A 59 6.52 13.31 8.60
C CYS A 59 5.52 14.48 8.62
N PRO A 60 4.20 14.24 8.61
CA PRO A 60 3.19 15.29 8.62
C PRO A 60 3.17 16.09 9.93
N PHE A 61 3.79 15.55 11.00
CA PHE A 61 3.92 16.19 12.30
C PHE A 61 5.28 16.87 12.52
N ASN A 62 6.18 16.87 11.52
CA ASN A 62 7.55 17.38 11.62
C ASN A 62 8.37 16.74 12.75
N LEU A 63 8.06 15.50 13.10
CA LEU A 63 8.76 14.73 14.12
C LEU A 63 9.78 13.77 13.46
N LYS A 64 10.70 13.25 14.26
CA LYS A 64 11.71 12.26 13.80
C LYS A 64 11.51 10.92 14.49
N TYR A 65 11.44 9.85 13.68
CA TYR A 65 11.47 8.47 14.18
C TYR A 65 12.94 8.10 14.54
N PRO A 66 13.19 7.34 15.63
CA PRO A 66 12.21 6.75 16.56
C PRO A 66 11.78 7.66 17.73
N SER A 67 12.37 8.84 17.92
CA SER A 67 12.12 9.69 19.08
C SER A 67 10.67 10.22 19.18
N CYS A 68 9.91 10.19 18.09
CA CYS A 68 8.48 10.54 18.10
C CYS A 68 7.58 9.45 18.67
N GLU A 69 8.11 8.26 18.99
CA GLU A 69 7.37 7.12 19.54
C GLU A 69 6.09 6.76 18.72
N THR A 70 6.12 7.03 17.41
CA THR A 70 4.95 6.86 16.52
C THR A 70 3.71 7.66 16.92
N ALA A 71 3.89 8.92 17.34
CA ALA A 71 2.83 9.86 17.71
C ALA A 71 1.72 9.97 16.64
N CYS A 72 2.03 9.69 15.37
CA CYS A 72 1.04 9.64 14.28
C CYS A 72 -0.01 8.53 14.45
N ALA A 73 0.28 7.45 15.19
CA ALA A 73 -0.72 6.46 15.55
C ALA A 73 -1.57 6.93 16.73
N ASP A 74 -0.93 7.52 17.75
CA ASP A 74 -1.61 8.03 18.93
C ASP A 74 -2.55 9.20 18.59
N TYR A 75 -2.25 9.95 17.51
CA TYR A 75 -3.13 11.01 16.99
C TYR A 75 -4.55 10.54 16.69
N LEU A 76 -4.80 9.25 16.49
CA LEU A 76 -6.14 8.72 16.31
C LEU A 76 -7.05 9.02 17.53
N GLU A 77 -6.53 9.04 18.74
CA GLU A 77 -7.32 9.38 19.93
C GLU A 77 -7.70 10.88 19.96
N GLU A 78 -6.79 11.77 19.57
CA GLU A 78 -7.09 13.19 19.41
C GLU A 78 -8.06 13.44 18.26
N PHE A 79 -7.94 12.66 17.18
CA PHE A 79 -8.82 12.74 16.02
C PHE A 79 -10.28 12.45 16.37
N PHE A 80 -10.52 11.58 17.33
CA PHE A 80 -11.86 11.32 17.87
C PHE A 80 -12.48 12.52 18.58
N ILE A 81 -11.67 13.42 19.15
CA ILE A 81 -12.19 14.60 19.85
C ILE A 81 -12.72 15.65 18.86
N GLY A 82 -11.99 15.84 17.76
CA GLY A 82 -12.26 16.96 16.85
C GLY A 82 -12.99 16.62 15.55
N ASN A 83 -13.03 15.34 15.16
CA ASN A 83 -13.47 14.98 13.80
C ASN A 83 -14.65 13.99 13.76
N VAL A 84 -14.57 12.90 14.50
CA VAL A 84 -15.63 11.89 14.57
C VAL A 84 -15.57 11.15 15.89
N ALA A 85 -16.69 11.05 16.59
CA ALA A 85 -16.74 10.31 17.86
C ALA A 85 -16.43 8.81 17.63
N PRO A 86 -15.72 8.15 18.56
CA PRO A 86 -15.45 6.71 18.44
C PRO A 86 -16.73 5.87 18.40
N GLU A 87 -17.80 6.30 19.08
CA GLU A 87 -19.12 5.64 19.06
C GLU A 87 -19.81 5.72 17.69
N ASN A 88 -19.41 6.64 16.82
CA ASN A 88 -19.90 6.76 15.44
C ASN A 88 -18.97 6.13 14.42
N THR A 89 -17.76 5.69 14.84
CA THR A 89 -16.75 5.12 13.96
C THR A 89 -16.92 3.61 13.83
N ALA A 90 -17.24 3.14 12.63
CA ALA A 90 -17.40 1.72 12.31
C ALA A 90 -16.05 1.03 12.06
N ALA A 91 -15.12 1.71 11.40
CA ALA A 91 -13.84 1.13 11.02
C ALA A 91 -12.76 2.18 10.76
N VAL A 92 -11.51 1.74 10.94
CA VAL A 92 -10.30 2.35 10.38
C VAL A 92 -9.83 1.46 9.23
N ILE A 93 -9.58 2.04 8.04
CA ILE A 93 -9.08 1.30 6.88
C ILE A 93 -7.70 1.81 6.46
N ALA A 94 -6.74 0.91 6.29
CA ALA A 94 -5.36 1.23 5.92
C ALA A 94 -4.77 0.21 4.96
N GLU A 95 -3.88 0.66 4.07
CA GLU A 95 -2.94 -0.21 3.36
C GLU A 95 -1.74 -0.47 4.30
N PRO A 96 -1.20 -1.70 4.44
CA PRO A 96 0.01 -1.92 5.25
C PRO A 96 1.22 -1.20 4.68
N ILE A 97 1.31 -1.13 3.37
CA ILE A 97 2.23 -0.29 2.60
C ILE A 97 1.38 0.46 1.58
N GLN A 98 1.35 1.78 1.64
CA GLN A 98 0.55 2.58 0.71
C GLN A 98 1.14 2.52 -0.70
N GLY A 99 0.47 1.79 -1.61
CA GLY A 99 0.96 1.52 -2.95
C GLY A 99 1.04 2.77 -3.82
N GLU A 100 -0.10 3.31 -4.21
CA GLU A 100 -0.19 4.49 -5.08
C GLU A 100 0.31 5.77 -4.38
N GLY A 101 0.26 5.80 -3.05
CA GLY A 101 0.80 6.87 -2.22
C GLY A 101 2.32 6.99 -2.25
N GLY A 102 3.04 5.94 -2.68
CA GLY A 102 4.48 5.99 -2.82
C GLY A 102 5.26 4.91 -2.08
N PHE A 103 4.71 3.73 -1.95
CA PHE A 103 5.28 2.61 -1.18
C PHE A 103 5.65 3.02 0.25
N ILE A 104 4.79 3.89 0.82
CA ILE A 104 4.97 4.41 2.16
C ILE A 104 4.83 3.27 3.16
N THR A 105 5.92 3.03 3.90
CA THR A 105 6.04 1.91 4.83
C THR A 105 6.13 2.45 6.25
N PRO A 106 5.16 2.19 7.11
CA PRO A 106 5.17 2.64 8.51
C PRO A 106 6.24 1.94 9.35
N PRO A 107 6.68 2.55 10.46
CA PRO A 107 7.56 1.91 11.43
C PRO A 107 6.87 0.71 12.11
N PRO A 108 7.66 -0.19 12.75
CA PRO A 108 7.14 -1.44 13.33
C PRO A 108 6.03 -1.25 14.36
N GLU A 109 6.03 -0.16 15.12
CA GLU A 109 5.10 0.09 16.21
C GLU A 109 3.73 0.66 15.74
N TYR A 110 3.63 1.11 14.49
CA TYR A 110 2.47 1.85 13.99
C TYR A 110 1.18 1.03 14.02
N PHE A 111 1.16 -0.11 13.35
CA PHE A 111 -0.05 -0.96 13.30
C PHE A 111 -0.41 -1.61 14.63
N PRO A 112 0.55 -2.09 15.47
CA PRO A 112 0.23 -2.54 16.82
C PRO A 112 -0.45 -1.46 17.68
N LYS A 113 -0.02 -0.19 17.58
CA LYS A 113 -0.70 0.92 18.26
C LYS A 113 -2.09 1.19 17.70
N LEU A 114 -2.25 1.25 16.37
CA LEU A 114 -3.58 1.41 15.76
C LEU A 114 -4.54 0.30 16.17
N GLN A 115 -4.08 -0.96 16.13
CA GLN A 115 -4.90 -2.10 16.56
C GLN A 115 -5.35 -1.95 18.02
N LYS A 116 -4.44 -1.57 18.91
CA LYS A 116 -4.76 -1.36 20.34
C LYS A 116 -5.80 -0.25 20.53
N ILE A 117 -5.69 0.86 19.81
CA ILE A 117 -6.66 1.96 19.86
C ILE A 117 -8.01 1.51 19.30
N CYS A 118 -8.03 0.84 18.15
CA CYS A 118 -9.26 0.32 17.55
C CYS A 118 -9.97 -0.65 18.50
N ALA A 119 -9.24 -1.58 19.12
CA ALA A 119 -9.78 -2.53 20.08
C ALA A 119 -10.37 -1.85 21.33
N LYS A 120 -9.73 -0.78 21.83
CA LYS A 120 -10.22 -0.01 22.99
C LYS A 120 -11.62 0.57 22.76
N TYR A 121 -11.95 0.95 21.52
CA TYR A 121 -13.21 1.60 21.16
C TYR A 121 -14.16 0.71 20.36
N ASP A 122 -13.86 -0.59 20.25
CA ASP A 122 -14.65 -1.55 19.46
C ASP A 122 -14.85 -1.07 18.00
N ILE A 123 -13.76 -0.64 17.37
CA ILE A 123 -13.67 -0.17 15.99
C ILE A 123 -12.99 -1.24 15.15
N SER A 124 -13.56 -1.65 14.02
CA SER A 124 -12.96 -2.64 13.14
C SER A 124 -11.68 -2.08 12.47
N LEU A 125 -10.57 -2.81 12.57
CA LEU A 125 -9.37 -2.52 11.77
C LEU A 125 -9.44 -3.29 10.45
N ILE A 126 -9.58 -2.57 9.33
CA ILE A 126 -9.59 -3.12 7.96
C ILE A 126 -8.22 -2.90 7.33
N ILE A 127 -7.60 -3.97 6.86
CA ILE A 127 -6.34 -3.90 6.13
C ILE A 127 -6.57 -4.20 4.65
N ASP A 128 -6.19 -3.22 3.81
CA ASP A 128 -6.28 -3.31 2.36
C ASP A 128 -4.99 -3.92 1.79
N GLU A 129 -5.04 -5.20 1.53
CA GLU A 129 -3.93 -5.99 0.96
C GLU A 129 -4.06 -6.18 -0.57
N ILE A 130 -4.87 -5.37 -1.22
CA ILE A 130 -5.11 -5.49 -2.67
C ILE A 130 -3.82 -5.36 -3.47
N GLN A 131 -2.87 -4.52 -3.03
CA GLN A 131 -1.59 -4.36 -3.72
C GLN A 131 -0.43 -5.05 -3.00
N SER A 132 -0.42 -5.08 -1.68
CA SER A 132 0.67 -5.59 -0.84
C SER A 132 0.59 -7.08 -0.54
N GLY A 133 -0.60 -7.67 -0.64
CA GLY A 133 -0.84 -9.08 -0.35
C GLY A 133 -0.41 -10.05 -1.45
N ALA A 134 -0.79 -11.30 -1.29
CA ALA A 134 -0.49 -12.42 -2.19
C ALA A 134 1.02 -12.53 -2.51
N GLY A 135 1.85 -12.46 -1.49
CA GLY A 135 3.30 -12.70 -1.59
C GLY A 135 4.13 -11.49 -1.99
N ARG A 136 3.53 -10.35 -2.34
CA ARG A 136 4.23 -9.17 -2.89
C ARG A 136 5.35 -8.64 -2.00
N THR A 137 5.28 -8.84 -0.69
CA THR A 137 6.28 -8.38 0.29
C THR A 137 7.13 -9.51 0.88
N GLY A 138 7.06 -10.72 0.32
CA GLY A 138 7.71 -11.91 0.86
C GLY A 138 6.93 -12.59 2.01
N LYS A 139 5.80 -12.02 2.40
CA LYS A 139 4.78 -12.61 3.27
C LYS A 139 3.47 -12.73 2.49
N PHE A 140 2.59 -13.67 2.86
CA PHE A 140 1.31 -13.79 2.17
C PHE A 140 0.45 -12.54 2.36
N PHE A 141 0.33 -12.06 3.60
CA PHE A 141 -0.20 -10.74 3.93
C PHE A 141 0.94 -9.83 4.37
N ALA A 142 1.04 -8.63 3.82
CA ALA A 142 2.06 -7.67 4.23
C ALA A 142 1.92 -7.26 5.70
N ILE A 143 0.70 -7.23 6.25
CA ILE A 143 0.47 -6.89 7.66
C ILE A 143 1.17 -7.85 8.66
N GLU A 144 1.53 -9.05 8.23
CA GLU A 144 2.32 -10.00 9.02
C GLU A 144 3.69 -9.44 9.44
N HIS A 145 4.24 -8.47 8.69
CA HIS A 145 5.49 -7.79 9.08
C HIS A 145 5.37 -6.98 10.38
N TRP A 146 4.16 -6.64 10.80
CA TRP A 146 3.85 -5.91 12.03
C TRP A 146 3.28 -6.79 13.13
N GLY A 147 3.07 -8.09 12.88
CA GLY A 147 2.51 -9.02 13.87
C GLY A 147 1.08 -8.67 14.29
N VAL A 148 0.31 -8.03 13.42
CA VAL A 148 -1.07 -7.59 13.67
C VAL A 148 -2.06 -8.52 12.99
N GLU A 149 -3.09 -8.92 13.70
CA GLU A 149 -4.25 -9.65 13.17
C GLU A 149 -5.44 -8.69 13.04
N PRO A 150 -5.77 -8.22 11.84
CA PRO A 150 -6.87 -7.27 11.63
C PRO A 150 -8.24 -7.95 11.70
N ASP A 151 -9.29 -7.16 11.84
CA ASP A 151 -10.66 -7.65 11.84
C ASP A 151 -11.17 -8.03 10.46
N ILE A 152 -10.70 -7.31 9.42
CA ILE A 152 -11.05 -7.54 8.00
C ILE A 152 -9.83 -7.31 7.13
N ILE A 153 -9.63 -8.18 6.13
CA ILE A 153 -8.61 -8.04 5.07
C ILE A 153 -9.33 -8.04 3.71
N THR A 154 -8.83 -7.20 2.78
CA THR A 154 -9.26 -7.25 1.38
C THR A 154 -8.11 -7.69 0.48
N LEU A 155 -8.40 -8.57 -0.49
CA LEU A 155 -7.46 -9.10 -1.47
C LEU A 155 -8.00 -8.94 -2.90
N ALA A 156 -7.11 -8.70 -3.86
CA ALA A 156 -7.40 -8.75 -5.29
C ALA A 156 -6.09 -8.84 -6.11
N LYS A 157 -6.08 -8.27 -7.32
CA LYS A 157 -4.91 -8.17 -8.23
C LYS A 157 -4.23 -9.53 -8.45
N SER A 158 -3.01 -9.73 -7.93
CA SER A 158 -2.21 -10.95 -8.13
C SER A 158 -2.82 -12.21 -7.49
N PHE A 159 -3.82 -12.07 -6.62
CA PHE A 159 -4.45 -13.17 -5.90
C PHE A 159 -4.99 -14.30 -6.80
N ALA A 160 -5.41 -13.98 -8.01
CA ALA A 160 -5.91 -14.97 -9.00
C ALA A 160 -5.08 -15.01 -10.30
N GLY A 161 -3.79 -14.65 -10.25
CA GLY A 161 -2.86 -14.81 -11.39
C GLY A 161 -3.29 -14.11 -12.68
N GLY A 162 -3.98 -12.97 -12.58
CA GLY A 162 -4.50 -12.20 -13.72
C GLY A 162 -5.99 -12.40 -14.00
N MET A 163 -6.65 -13.40 -13.40
CA MET A 163 -8.11 -13.55 -13.49
C MET A 163 -8.81 -12.56 -12.53
N PRO A 164 -9.98 -11.99 -12.94
CA PRO A 164 -10.70 -11.03 -12.11
C PRO A 164 -11.32 -11.70 -10.89
N LEU A 165 -10.69 -11.54 -9.74
CA LEU A 165 -11.17 -12.02 -8.44
C LEU A 165 -10.77 -11.03 -7.35
N SER A 166 -11.66 -10.85 -6.39
CA SER A 166 -11.38 -10.20 -5.11
C SER A 166 -11.97 -11.03 -3.97
N ALA A 167 -11.36 -10.91 -2.80
CA ALA A 167 -11.83 -11.56 -1.59
C ALA A 167 -11.88 -10.57 -0.42
N VAL A 168 -12.83 -10.81 0.47
CA VAL A 168 -12.91 -10.18 1.79
C VAL A 168 -12.86 -11.29 2.82
N ILE A 169 -11.89 -11.22 3.71
CA ILE A 169 -11.69 -12.17 4.81
C ILE A 169 -11.86 -11.39 6.10
N GLY A 170 -12.55 -11.93 7.06
CA GLY A 170 -12.74 -11.24 8.34
C GLY A 170 -13.21 -12.18 9.44
N ARG A 171 -13.28 -11.62 10.65
CA ARG A 171 -13.80 -12.35 11.80
C ARG A 171 -15.22 -12.83 11.54
N LYS A 172 -15.52 -14.04 11.99
CA LYS A 172 -16.79 -14.71 11.72
C LYS A 172 -18.00 -13.83 12.09
N GLU A 173 -17.99 -13.25 13.27
CA GLU A 173 -19.06 -12.41 13.80
C GLU A 173 -19.33 -11.16 12.95
N LEU A 174 -18.29 -10.61 12.31
CA LEU A 174 -18.44 -9.49 11.37
C LEU A 174 -18.98 -9.97 10.01
N MET A 175 -18.45 -11.08 9.51
CA MET A 175 -18.81 -11.60 8.18
C MET A 175 -20.23 -12.18 8.14
N GLU A 176 -20.73 -12.71 9.23
CA GLU A 176 -22.09 -13.25 9.37
C GLU A 176 -23.14 -12.20 9.77
N ALA A 177 -22.72 -10.99 10.17
CA ALA A 177 -23.66 -9.94 10.58
C ALA A 177 -24.63 -9.47 9.48
N PRO A 178 -24.21 -9.27 8.20
CA PRO A 178 -25.13 -8.83 7.15
C PRO A 178 -26.21 -9.87 6.85
N HIS A 179 -27.45 -9.38 6.70
CA HIS A 179 -28.57 -10.25 6.33
C HIS A 179 -28.36 -10.91 4.94
N VAL A 180 -29.03 -12.05 4.71
CA VAL A 180 -28.99 -12.78 3.43
C VAL A 180 -29.35 -11.84 2.27
N GLY A 181 -28.53 -11.83 1.22
CA GLY A 181 -28.68 -10.95 0.07
C GLY A 181 -28.17 -9.50 0.28
N GLY A 182 -27.68 -9.15 1.46
CA GLY A 182 -27.13 -7.81 1.74
C GLY A 182 -25.79 -7.53 1.08
N LEU A 183 -25.03 -8.56 0.74
CA LEU A 183 -23.76 -8.52 0.02
C LEU A 183 -23.81 -9.39 -1.21
N GLY A 184 -23.14 -8.98 -2.28
CA GLY A 184 -23.03 -9.77 -3.49
C GLY A 184 -22.67 -8.97 -4.74
N GLY A 185 -22.44 -9.71 -5.81
CA GLY A 185 -22.23 -9.22 -7.17
C GLY A 185 -22.43 -10.37 -8.14
N THR A 186 -22.99 -10.09 -9.31
CA THR A 186 -23.38 -11.13 -10.29
C THR A 186 -22.24 -12.06 -10.68
N TYR A 187 -21.01 -11.54 -10.77
CA TYR A 187 -19.82 -12.29 -11.17
C TYR A 187 -18.93 -12.72 -9.99
N GLY A 188 -19.35 -12.44 -8.76
CA GLY A 188 -18.63 -12.84 -7.54
C GLY A 188 -18.52 -14.36 -7.45
N GLY A 189 -17.31 -14.85 -7.12
CA GLY A 189 -17.07 -16.29 -6.99
C GLY A 189 -17.06 -17.06 -8.32
N ASN A 190 -16.70 -16.40 -9.45
CA ASN A 190 -16.53 -17.06 -10.73
C ASN A 190 -15.62 -18.30 -10.59
N PRO A 191 -16.07 -19.52 -10.97
CA PRO A 191 -15.32 -20.75 -10.70
C PRO A 191 -13.96 -20.81 -11.40
N LEU A 192 -13.79 -20.21 -12.58
CA LEU A 192 -12.49 -20.15 -13.26
C LEU A 192 -11.50 -19.29 -12.49
N SER A 193 -11.94 -18.12 -12.03
CA SER A 193 -11.11 -17.23 -11.22
C SER A 193 -10.78 -17.84 -9.85
N CYS A 194 -11.74 -18.55 -9.23
CA CYS A 194 -11.50 -19.27 -7.98
C CYS A 194 -10.48 -20.41 -8.18
N ARG A 195 -10.56 -21.17 -9.26
CA ARG A 195 -9.56 -22.22 -9.56
C ARG A 195 -8.18 -21.64 -9.83
N ALA A 196 -8.10 -20.48 -10.53
CA ALA A 196 -6.85 -19.77 -10.73
C ALA A 196 -6.24 -19.30 -9.38
N ALA A 197 -7.07 -18.79 -8.47
CA ALA A 197 -6.59 -18.39 -7.13
C ALA A 197 -6.08 -19.60 -6.33
N LEU A 198 -6.73 -20.76 -6.40
CA LEU A 198 -6.23 -21.97 -5.75
C LEU A 198 -4.84 -22.36 -6.28
N ALA A 199 -4.62 -22.31 -7.60
CA ALA A 199 -3.31 -22.56 -8.19
C ALA A 199 -2.25 -21.54 -7.73
N VAL A 200 -2.61 -20.26 -7.59
CA VAL A 200 -1.71 -19.23 -7.03
C VAL A 200 -1.35 -19.55 -5.58
N LEU A 201 -2.30 -20.01 -4.77
CA LEU A 201 -2.04 -20.41 -3.38
C LEU A 201 -1.09 -21.63 -3.31
N GLU A 202 -1.29 -22.65 -4.16
CA GLU A 202 -0.40 -23.80 -4.30
C GLU A 202 1.03 -23.34 -4.60
N ILE A 203 1.23 -22.47 -5.59
CA ILE A 203 2.56 -21.91 -5.95
C ILE A 203 3.19 -21.11 -4.80
N LEU A 204 2.41 -20.31 -4.11
CA LEU A 204 2.92 -19.48 -3.02
C LEU A 204 3.36 -20.30 -1.81
N PHE A 205 2.59 -21.31 -1.42
CA PHE A 205 2.82 -22.06 -0.18
C PHE A 205 3.58 -23.36 -0.41
N ASP A 206 3.26 -24.10 -1.48
CA ASP A 206 3.81 -25.45 -1.69
C ASP A 206 5.08 -25.43 -2.55
N ASP A 207 5.14 -24.54 -3.57
CA ASP A 207 6.30 -24.43 -4.46
C ASP A 207 7.36 -23.42 -3.96
N GLY A 208 7.13 -22.79 -2.81
CA GLY A 208 8.10 -21.93 -2.12
C GLY A 208 8.29 -20.53 -2.70
N LEU A 209 7.34 -20.01 -3.51
CA LEU A 209 7.46 -18.69 -4.13
C LEU A 209 7.57 -17.55 -3.09
N LEU A 210 7.04 -17.71 -1.87
CA LEU A 210 7.22 -16.74 -0.79
C LEU A 210 8.70 -16.58 -0.39
N LYS A 211 9.48 -17.68 -0.37
CA LYS A 211 10.93 -17.61 -0.09
C LYS A 211 11.68 -16.94 -1.23
N THR A 212 11.32 -17.25 -2.47
CA THR A 212 11.88 -16.58 -3.65
C THR A 212 11.62 -15.08 -3.59
N ALA A 213 10.41 -14.66 -3.21
CA ALA A 213 10.08 -13.24 -3.05
C ALA A 213 10.91 -12.58 -1.93
N GLN A 214 11.20 -13.26 -0.82
CA GLN A 214 12.08 -12.73 0.22
C GLN A 214 13.48 -12.49 -0.30
N SER A 215 14.10 -13.51 -0.95
CA SER A 215 15.45 -13.37 -1.53
C SER A 215 15.53 -12.31 -2.61
N LEU A 216 14.49 -12.19 -3.47
CA LEU A 216 14.37 -11.12 -4.45
C LEU A 216 14.36 -9.74 -3.78
N GLY A 217 13.64 -9.61 -2.67
CA GLY A 217 13.57 -8.37 -1.90
C GLY A 217 14.93 -7.98 -1.29
N GLU A 218 15.70 -8.95 -0.79
CA GLU A 218 17.05 -8.73 -0.25
C GLU A 218 18.01 -8.23 -1.33
N ILE A 219 18.03 -8.87 -2.50
CA ILE A 219 18.85 -8.45 -3.65
C ILE A 219 18.51 -7.03 -4.07
N LEU A 220 17.23 -6.73 -4.22
CA LEU A 220 16.77 -5.39 -4.61
C LEU A 220 17.13 -4.32 -3.59
N LEU A 221 16.95 -4.61 -2.31
CA LEU A 221 17.27 -3.67 -1.23
C LEU A 221 18.75 -3.33 -1.20
N GLU A 222 19.61 -4.35 -1.36
CA GLU A 222 21.06 -4.17 -1.44
C GLU A 222 21.44 -3.28 -2.62
N ARG A 223 20.94 -3.60 -3.83
CA ARG A 223 21.22 -2.83 -5.05
C ARG A 223 20.72 -1.39 -4.93
N PHE A 224 19.52 -1.16 -4.44
CA PHE A 224 18.95 0.18 -4.29
C PHE A 224 19.64 1.00 -3.19
N THR A 225 20.09 0.35 -2.12
CA THR A 225 20.90 1.00 -1.10
C THR A 225 22.27 1.42 -1.65
N SER A 226 22.86 0.62 -2.54
CA SER A 226 24.09 1.00 -3.25
C SER A 226 23.82 2.20 -4.18
N LEU A 227 22.79 2.11 -5.03
CA LEU A 227 22.39 3.24 -5.90
C LEU A 227 22.15 4.55 -5.12
N GLN A 228 21.52 4.46 -3.95
CA GLN A 228 21.32 5.64 -3.10
C GLN A 228 22.62 6.30 -2.66
N LYS A 229 23.70 5.53 -2.48
CA LYS A 229 25.02 6.10 -2.14
C LYS A 229 25.66 6.80 -3.33
N ASP A 230 25.46 6.27 -4.53
CA ASP A 230 26.09 6.75 -5.75
C ASP A 230 25.32 7.92 -6.41
N HIS A 231 24.02 8.05 -6.09
CA HIS A 231 23.10 9.02 -6.71
C HIS A 231 22.43 9.92 -5.67
N GLU A 232 22.85 11.17 -5.60
CA GLU A 232 22.31 12.18 -4.65
C GLU A 232 20.80 12.44 -4.84
N ILE A 233 20.29 12.22 -6.04
CA ILE A 233 18.87 12.37 -6.34
C ILE A 233 17.98 11.36 -5.59
N ILE A 234 18.51 10.23 -5.12
CA ILE A 234 17.76 9.22 -4.37
C ILE A 234 17.75 9.62 -2.89
N GLY A 235 16.65 10.23 -2.44
CA GLY A 235 16.48 10.69 -1.06
C GLY A 235 16.19 9.56 -0.08
N GLU A 236 15.31 8.60 -0.47
CA GLU A 236 14.96 7.47 0.39
C GLU A 236 14.71 6.20 -0.44
N VAL A 237 15.17 5.07 0.07
CA VAL A 237 14.78 3.72 -0.36
C VAL A 237 13.93 3.11 0.76
N ARG A 238 12.72 2.65 0.44
CA ARG A 238 11.79 2.06 1.43
C ARG A 238 10.94 0.95 0.84
N GLY A 239 10.39 0.11 1.71
CA GLY A 239 9.49 -0.98 1.33
C GLY A 239 9.70 -2.23 2.17
N LYS A 240 9.10 -3.34 1.72
CA LYS A 240 9.26 -4.68 2.28
C LYS A 240 9.34 -5.71 1.15
N GLY A 241 10.28 -6.64 1.26
CA GLY A 241 10.51 -7.61 0.20
C GLY A 241 10.72 -6.94 -1.16
N PRO A 242 10.21 -7.49 -2.27
CA PRO A 242 10.36 -6.87 -3.59
C PRO A 242 9.43 -5.67 -3.86
N MET A 243 8.63 -5.24 -2.89
CA MET A 243 7.84 -4.03 -2.97
C MET A 243 8.64 -2.83 -2.47
N LEU A 244 9.55 -2.32 -3.29
CA LEU A 244 10.46 -1.22 -2.94
C LEU A 244 10.18 0.04 -3.78
N GLY A 245 10.35 1.19 -3.14
CA GLY A 245 10.25 2.51 -3.76
C GLY A 245 11.52 3.32 -3.55
N LEU A 246 11.97 4.02 -4.62
CA LEU A 246 13.04 5.00 -4.58
C LEU A 246 12.41 6.39 -4.70
N GLU A 247 12.48 7.18 -3.64
CA GLU A 247 11.98 8.54 -3.66
C GLU A 247 13.04 9.50 -4.16
N LEU A 248 12.73 10.18 -5.28
CA LEU A 248 13.65 11.10 -5.93
C LEU A 248 13.42 12.53 -5.44
N VAL A 249 14.50 13.20 -5.07
CA VAL A 249 14.50 14.57 -4.56
C VAL A 249 15.52 15.43 -5.29
N GLN A 250 15.30 16.73 -5.33
CA GLN A 250 16.30 17.69 -5.84
C GLN A 250 17.45 17.89 -4.86
N ASP A 251 17.12 17.81 -3.58
CA ASP A 251 18.06 17.99 -2.48
C ASP A 251 17.60 17.17 -1.27
N ARG A 252 18.50 16.42 -0.64
CA ARG A 252 18.18 15.51 0.47
C ARG A 252 17.82 16.22 1.77
N ILE A 253 18.22 17.49 1.93
CA ILE A 253 17.94 18.29 3.15
C ILE A 253 16.53 18.86 3.05
N THR A 254 16.23 19.57 1.98
CA THR A 254 14.91 20.17 1.75
C THR A 254 13.87 19.14 1.35
N LYS A 255 14.30 18.01 0.77
CA LYS A 255 13.46 16.93 0.23
C LYS A 255 12.51 17.40 -0.88
N GLU A 256 12.88 18.47 -1.60
CA GLU A 256 12.10 18.94 -2.74
C GLU A 256 11.91 17.83 -3.77
N PRO A 257 10.65 17.49 -4.19
CA PRO A 257 10.40 16.38 -5.10
C PRO A 257 11.03 16.60 -6.48
N ALA A 258 11.79 15.62 -6.98
CA ALA A 258 12.41 15.65 -8.32
C ALA A 258 11.45 15.07 -9.38
N THR A 259 10.24 15.64 -9.52
CA THR A 259 9.17 15.13 -10.38
C THR A 259 9.58 15.02 -11.86
N GLU A 260 10.22 16.05 -12.41
CA GLU A 260 10.61 16.06 -13.82
C GLU A 260 11.75 15.07 -14.08
N LYS A 261 12.71 14.93 -13.17
CA LYS A 261 13.76 13.92 -13.27
C LYS A 261 13.19 12.49 -13.18
N ALA A 262 12.18 12.27 -12.32
CA ALA A 262 11.49 10.97 -12.25
C ALA A 262 10.77 10.62 -13.56
N LYS A 263 10.07 11.57 -14.18
CA LYS A 263 9.44 11.38 -15.49
C LYS A 263 10.47 11.02 -16.56
N LYS A 264 11.59 11.75 -16.57
CA LYS A 264 12.67 11.51 -17.51
C LYS A 264 13.31 10.15 -17.32
N LEU A 265 13.55 9.75 -16.07
CA LEU A 265 14.06 8.41 -15.74
C LEU A 265 13.14 7.31 -16.28
N VAL A 266 11.83 7.44 -16.06
CA VAL A 266 10.83 6.49 -16.59
C VAL A 266 10.90 6.42 -18.11
N GLN A 267 11.02 7.57 -18.80
CA GLN A 267 11.13 7.62 -20.26
C GLN A 267 12.41 6.96 -20.78
N LEU A 268 13.56 7.24 -20.17
CA LEU A 268 14.84 6.63 -20.55
C LEU A 268 14.83 5.10 -20.35
N CYS A 269 14.28 4.64 -19.22
CA CYS A 269 14.11 3.21 -18.97
C CYS A 269 13.24 2.55 -20.05
N TYR A 270 12.12 3.20 -20.40
CA TYR A 270 11.23 2.71 -21.46
C TYR A 270 11.93 2.60 -22.82
N GLU A 271 12.69 3.62 -23.22
CA GLU A 271 13.46 3.64 -24.47
C GLU A 271 14.53 2.52 -24.53
N LYS A 272 15.06 2.12 -23.37
CA LYS A 272 16.00 1.01 -23.23
C LYS A 272 15.32 -0.37 -23.03
N GLY A 273 13.97 -0.42 -23.02
CA GLY A 273 13.19 -1.66 -22.92
C GLY A 273 12.83 -2.09 -21.51
N LEU A 274 12.95 -1.19 -20.51
CA LEU A 274 12.52 -1.44 -19.14
C LEU A 274 11.25 -0.66 -18.79
N PHE A 275 10.15 -1.38 -18.50
CA PHE A 275 8.92 -0.77 -18.01
C PHE A 275 8.97 -0.57 -16.51
N ILE A 276 9.06 0.68 -16.07
CA ILE A 276 8.92 1.09 -14.67
C ILE A 276 7.83 2.15 -14.53
N LEU A 277 7.32 2.33 -13.32
CA LEU A 277 6.27 3.29 -13.03
C LEU A 277 6.69 4.21 -11.90
N SER A 278 6.26 5.47 -11.98
CA SER A 278 6.30 6.40 -10.85
C SER A 278 4.98 6.41 -10.09
N CYS A 279 5.04 6.78 -8.81
CA CYS A 279 3.89 6.93 -7.93
C CYS A 279 4.12 8.08 -6.92
N GLY A 280 3.25 8.16 -5.90
CA GLY A 280 3.26 9.23 -4.91
C GLY A 280 2.51 10.47 -5.36
N ASN A 281 2.24 11.37 -4.42
CA ASN A 281 1.48 12.61 -4.70
C ASN A 281 2.18 13.50 -5.73
N TYR A 282 3.51 13.53 -5.71
CA TYR A 282 4.33 14.34 -6.60
C TYR A 282 4.81 13.57 -7.84
N GLY A 283 4.56 12.25 -7.93
CA GLY A 283 5.03 11.42 -9.05
C GLY A 283 6.55 11.25 -9.10
N ASN A 284 7.24 11.43 -7.98
CA ASN A 284 8.69 11.40 -7.84
C ASN A 284 9.23 10.10 -7.21
N ILE A 285 8.41 9.08 -7.09
CA ILE A 285 8.80 7.81 -6.48
C ILE A 285 8.77 6.73 -7.54
N ILE A 286 9.93 6.15 -7.83
CA ILE A 286 10.06 4.99 -8.71
C ILE A 286 9.75 3.74 -7.91
N ARG A 287 8.91 2.85 -8.45
CA ARG A 287 8.45 1.65 -7.75
C ARG A 287 8.73 0.36 -8.49
N THR A 288 9.03 -0.69 -7.75
CA THR A 288 9.23 -2.03 -8.28
C THR A 288 7.96 -2.86 -8.19
N LEU A 289 7.54 -3.44 -9.33
CA LEU A 289 6.35 -4.32 -9.42
C LEU A 289 6.60 -5.49 -10.39
N MET A 290 7.86 -5.98 -10.48
CA MET A 290 8.19 -7.10 -11.33
C MET A 290 7.42 -8.38 -10.90
N PRO A 291 7.23 -9.36 -11.80
CA PRO A 291 6.73 -10.67 -11.42
C PRO A 291 7.65 -11.32 -10.37
N LEU A 292 7.08 -12.02 -9.38
CA LEU A 292 7.88 -12.71 -8.36
C LEU A 292 8.65 -13.92 -8.94
N VAL A 293 8.30 -14.35 -10.13
CA VAL A 293 8.94 -15.43 -10.89
C VAL A 293 9.99 -14.91 -11.88
N ILE A 294 10.41 -13.65 -11.78
CA ILE A 294 11.45 -13.07 -12.62
C ILE A 294 12.75 -13.88 -12.48
N THR A 295 13.43 -14.13 -13.58
CA THR A 295 14.74 -14.80 -13.56
C THR A 295 15.84 -13.85 -13.11
N THR A 296 16.95 -14.39 -12.60
CA THR A 296 18.11 -13.57 -12.21
C THR A 296 18.65 -12.75 -13.39
N GLU A 297 18.71 -13.35 -14.58
CA GLU A 297 19.18 -12.68 -15.80
C GLU A 297 18.28 -11.49 -16.19
N GLU A 298 16.96 -11.66 -16.15
CA GLU A 298 16.00 -10.58 -16.42
C GLU A 298 16.07 -9.46 -15.37
N LEU A 299 16.25 -9.85 -14.10
CA LEU A 299 16.42 -8.90 -13.00
C LEU A 299 17.69 -8.08 -13.18
N ASP A 300 18.84 -8.72 -13.42
CA ASP A 300 20.12 -8.04 -13.61
C ASP A 300 20.10 -7.11 -14.82
N LYS A 301 19.48 -7.54 -15.92
CA LYS A 301 19.28 -6.70 -17.09
C LYS A 301 18.43 -5.46 -16.77
N GLY A 302 17.31 -5.65 -16.06
CA GLY A 302 16.45 -4.55 -15.65
C GLY A 302 17.15 -3.55 -14.72
N LEU A 303 17.90 -4.05 -13.75
CA LEU A 303 18.67 -3.23 -12.82
C LEU A 303 19.78 -2.46 -13.53
N SER A 304 20.51 -3.09 -14.48
CA SER A 304 21.55 -2.41 -15.27
C SER A 304 20.96 -1.25 -16.09
N ILE A 305 19.80 -1.46 -16.73
CA ILE A 305 19.11 -0.38 -17.46
C ILE A 305 18.73 0.77 -16.52
N LEU A 306 18.23 0.45 -15.32
CA LEU A 306 17.84 1.46 -14.33
C LEU A 306 19.06 2.26 -13.86
N GLU A 307 20.17 1.60 -13.53
CA GLU A 307 21.44 2.22 -13.10
C GLU A 307 21.99 3.15 -14.17
N GLU A 308 22.11 2.70 -15.42
CA GLU A 308 22.55 3.53 -16.54
C GLU A 308 21.65 4.77 -16.73
N SER A 309 20.34 4.58 -16.58
CA SER A 309 19.38 5.67 -16.73
C SER A 309 19.49 6.71 -15.63
N PHE A 310 19.85 6.33 -14.41
CA PHE A 310 20.17 7.28 -13.33
C PHE A 310 21.37 8.15 -13.67
N TYR A 311 22.48 7.58 -14.16
CA TYR A 311 23.65 8.35 -14.59
C TYR A 311 23.33 9.33 -15.71
N GLU A 312 22.42 8.99 -16.63
CA GLU A 312 22.03 9.89 -17.71
C GLU A 312 21.15 11.06 -17.24
N VAL A 313 20.23 10.80 -16.30
CA VAL A 313 19.33 11.82 -15.71
C VAL A 313 20.13 12.86 -14.89
N GLU A 314 21.19 12.45 -14.21
CA GLU A 314 21.99 13.37 -13.38
C GLU A 314 22.98 14.23 -14.17
N LYS A 315 23.39 13.80 -15.36
CA LYS A 315 24.29 14.58 -16.25
C LYS A 315 23.61 15.75 -16.97
N GLN A 316 22.29 15.84 -16.87
CA GLN A 316 21.45 16.84 -17.52
C GLN A 316 20.81 17.78 -16.50
#